data_1ab0294c6597c959a21dd5f82002e027
#
_entry.id   1ab0294c6597c959a21dd5f82002e027
#
_cell.length_a   1.000
_cell.length_b   1.000
_cell.length_c   1.000
_cell.angle_alpha   90.00
_cell.angle_beta   90.00
_cell.angle_gamma   90.00
#
_symmetry.space_group_name_H-M   'P 1'
#
loop_
_entity.id
_entity.type
_entity.pdbx_description
1 polymer ?
#
loop_
_entity_poly.entity_id
_entity_poly.type
_entity_poly.pdbx_seq_one_letter_code
_entity_poly.pdbx_strand_id
1 'polypeptide(L)'
;LPYLTEIKTVEYGTVMGYGLCIDSLHPNSGARFDANNWSDGIVIIDEAEQVIWHLLNSATCAAERVEILTQFKTLIQNNLSGDGKVYLADADLSDVAIDYIRGLASFHVEPFVIVNDWKPPKHQRWTIYNYEDKSPAHLVSDLVSHIETGGKPLISCSAQKLKSKWGTQNLESYLEQQFPDKRILRIDSETVSDPDHPAYGCIAHLNEILPQYDLAIASPSIETGVSIECERTDKCY
;
A
#
# COMPACT_ATOMS: atom_id res chain seq x y z
N LEU A 1 4.42 12.70 7.37
CA LEU A 1 3.05 13.17 7.13
C LEU A 1 2.14 12.36 8.02
N PRO A 2 1.20 12.97 8.76
CA PRO A 2 0.16 12.18 9.39
C PRO A 2 -0.50 11.35 8.28
N TYR A 3 -0.69 10.07 8.50
CA TYR A 3 -1.48 9.21 7.64
C TYR A 3 -2.85 9.86 7.46
N LEU A 4 -3.09 10.41 6.29
CA LEU A 4 -4.41 10.91 5.94
C LEU A 4 -5.26 9.69 5.59
N THR A 5 -5.92 9.13 6.60
CA THR A 5 -6.87 8.04 6.41
C THR A 5 -8.12 8.50 5.66
N GLU A 6 -8.22 9.81 5.43
CA GLU A 6 -9.38 10.44 4.80
C GLU A 6 -9.02 11.77 4.14
N ILE A 7 -9.49 11.95 2.92
CA ILE A 7 -9.38 13.18 2.14
C ILE A 7 -10.78 13.62 1.73
N LYS A 8 -11.07 14.92 1.89
CA LYS A 8 -12.32 15.52 1.43
C LYS A 8 -12.02 16.56 0.36
N THR A 9 -12.73 16.49 -0.75
CA THR A 9 -12.76 17.57 -1.73
C THR A 9 -13.97 18.45 -1.44
N VAL A 10 -13.74 19.74 -1.19
CA VAL A 10 -14.78 20.68 -0.84
C VAL A 10 -14.80 21.81 -1.87
N GLU A 11 -15.97 22.06 -2.44
CA GLU A 11 -16.21 23.17 -3.35
C GLU A 11 -17.43 23.98 -2.85
N TYR A 12 -17.24 25.30 -2.72
CA TYR A 12 -18.28 26.23 -2.18
C TYR A 12 -18.90 25.76 -0.85
N GLY A 13 -18.11 25.09 0.00
CA GLY A 13 -18.59 24.57 1.30
C GLY A 13 -19.32 23.23 1.22
N THR A 14 -19.49 22.66 0.03
CA THR A 14 -20.09 21.34 -0.18
C THR A 14 -19.03 20.29 -0.39
N VAL A 15 -19.13 19.14 0.28
CA VAL A 15 -18.21 18.01 0.07
C VAL A 15 -18.55 17.36 -1.27
N MET A 16 -17.59 17.37 -2.19
CA MET A 16 -17.73 16.83 -3.55
C MET A 16 -17.23 15.40 -3.67
N GLY A 17 -16.41 14.94 -2.73
CA GLY A 17 -15.86 13.60 -2.73
C GLY A 17 -15.02 13.30 -1.50
N TYR A 18 -14.74 12.02 -1.30
CA TYR A 18 -13.90 11.48 -0.25
C TYR A 18 -12.85 10.54 -0.84
N GLY A 19 -11.62 10.58 -0.28
CA GLY A 19 -10.70 9.46 -0.30
C GLY A 19 -10.65 8.89 1.12
N LEU A 20 -11.02 7.63 1.30
CA LEU A 20 -11.15 7.00 2.60
C LEU A 20 -10.42 5.66 2.64
N CYS A 21 -9.75 5.37 3.76
CA CYS A 21 -9.48 3.99 4.13
C CYS A 21 -10.79 3.34 4.60
N ILE A 22 -10.93 2.04 4.38
CA ILE A 22 -12.15 1.31 4.75
C ILE A 22 -12.48 1.41 6.24
N ASP A 23 -11.45 1.50 7.10
CA ASP A 23 -11.62 1.71 8.55
C ASP A 23 -12.37 2.98 8.90
N SER A 24 -12.32 4.00 8.03
CA SER A 24 -12.98 5.30 8.24
C SER A 24 -14.42 5.34 7.70
N LEU A 25 -14.92 4.25 7.15
CA LEU A 25 -16.24 4.19 6.52
C LEU A 25 -17.35 3.99 7.59
N HIS A 26 -17.42 4.89 8.55
CA HIS A 26 -18.45 4.90 9.58
C HIS A 26 -18.67 6.33 10.11
N PRO A 27 -19.87 6.67 10.66
CA PRO A 27 -20.22 8.02 11.08
C PRO A 27 -19.34 8.58 12.21
N ASN A 28 -18.75 7.72 13.03
CA ASN A 28 -17.90 8.11 14.16
C ASN A 28 -16.46 8.44 13.75
N SER A 29 -16.10 8.21 12.47
CA SER A 29 -14.78 8.58 11.94
C SER A 29 -14.62 10.11 11.83
N GLY A 30 -13.39 10.57 11.64
CA GLY A 30 -13.14 11.99 11.38
C GLY A 30 -13.82 12.49 10.10
N ALA A 31 -14.00 11.61 9.09
CA ALA A 31 -14.73 11.90 7.85
C ALA A 31 -16.21 12.15 8.08
N ARG A 32 -16.80 11.48 9.08
CA ARG A 32 -18.24 11.48 9.31
C ARG A 32 -19.02 11.10 8.04
N PHE A 33 -18.51 10.06 7.36
CA PHE A 33 -19.10 9.59 6.12
C PHE A 33 -20.48 8.95 6.37
N ASP A 34 -21.47 9.31 5.55
CA ASP A 34 -22.80 8.70 5.54
C ASP A 34 -23.14 8.30 4.10
N ALA A 35 -23.23 6.99 3.87
CA ALA A 35 -23.51 6.39 2.57
C ALA A 35 -24.87 6.80 1.98
N ASN A 36 -25.83 7.21 2.82
CA ASN A 36 -27.14 7.64 2.34
C ASN A 36 -27.09 8.93 1.52
N ASN A 37 -26.03 9.71 1.65
CA ASN A 37 -25.84 10.95 0.89
C ASN A 37 -25.15 10.73 -0.47
N TRP A 38 -24.86 9.47 -0.86
CA TRP A 38 -24.05 9.12 -2.03
C TRP A 38 -24.72 8.04 -2.89
N SER A 39 -25.88 8.37 -3.50
CA SER A 39 -26.63 7.45 -4.35
C SER A 39 -26.26 7.51 -5.83
N ASP A 40 -25.73 8.66 -6.30
CA ASP A 40 -25.47 8.90 -7.72
C ASP A 40 -23.96 9.20 -7.96
N GLY A 41 -23.13 8.69 -7.08
CA GLY A 41 -21.68 8.92 -7.10
C GLY A 41 -20.93 7.92 -7.96
N ILE A 42 -19.63 8.19 -8.07
CA ILE A 42 -18.65 7.23 -8.58
C ILE A 42 -17.89 6.67 -7.37
N VAL A 43 -18.02 5.37 -7.14
CA VAL A 43 -17.28 4.63 -6.12
C VAL A 43 -16.14 3.90 -6.81
N ILE A 44 -14.90 4.17 -6.37
CA ILE A 44 -13.71 3.47 -6.86
C ILE A 44 -13.11 2.74 -5.65
N ILE A 45 -12.98 1.44 -5.76
CA ILE A 45 -12.34 0.58 -4.76
C ILE A 45 -11.02 0.14 -5.37
N ASP A 46 -9.95 0.80 -4.97
CA ASP A 46 -8.59 0.47 -5.38
C ASP A 46 -8.02 -0.61 -4.47
N GLU A 47 -7.23 -1.54 -5.01
CA GLU A 47 -6.77 -2.75 -4.31
C GLU A 47 -7.96 -3.53 -3.70
N ALA A 48 -8.96 -3.83 -4.53
CA ALA A 48 -10.27 -4.30 -4.08
C ALA A 48 -10.21 -5.60 -3.26
N GLU A 49 -9.30 -6.54 -3.59
CA GLU A 49 -9.06 -7.75 -2.81
C GLU A 49 -8.59 -7.41 -1.39
N GLN A 50 -7.61 -6.51 -1.28
CA GLN A 50 -7.09 -6.07 0.02
C GLN A 50 -8.16 -5.34 0.82
N VAL A 51 -8.92 -4.45 0.21
CA VAL A 51 -9.99 -3.68 0.87
C VAL A 51 -11.06 -4.62 1.43
N ILE A 52 -11.52 -5.59 0.64
CA ILE A 52 -12.54 -6.56 1.06
C ILE A 52 -11.98 -7.46 2.17
N TRP A 53 -10.75 -7.96 2.00
CA TRP A 53 -10.12 -8.78 3.03
C TRP A 53 -9.95 -8.02 4.35
N HIS A 54 -9.48 -6.76 4.28
CA HIS A 54 -9.27 -5.89 5.42
C HIS A 54 -10.60 -5.61 6.15
N LEU A 55 -11.64 -5.26 5.43
CA LEU A 55 -12.99 -5.05 5.94
C LEU A 55 -13.49 -6.25 6.76
N LEU A 56 -13.26 -7.46 6.25
CA LEU A 56 -13.80 -8.68 6.85
C LEU A 56 -12.93 -9.21 8.00
N ASN A 57 -11.61 -9.01 7.96
CA ASN A 57 -10.69 -9.74 8.83
C ASN A 57 -9.82 -8.84 9.73
N SER A 58 -9.57 -7.57 9.38
CA SER A 58 -8.63 -6.73 10.11
C SER A 58 -9.08 -6.45 11.55
N ALA A 59 -8.12 -6.47 12.47
CA ALA A 59 -8.34 -6.10 13.86
C ALA A 59 -8.65 -4.61 14.02
N THR A 60 -8.19 -3.74 13.10
CA THR A 60 -8.46 -2.31 13.13
C THR A 60 -9.93 -1.99 12.89
N CYS A 61 -10.60 -2.77 12.03
CA CYS A 61 -12.05 -2.65 11.82
C CYS A 61 -12.89 -3.27 12.94
N ALA A 62 -12.29 -4.06 13.85
CA ALA A 62 -13.05 -4.95 14.76
C ALA A 62 -14.09 -4.23 15.62
N ALA A 63 -13.77 -3.03 16.12
CA ALA A 63 -14.65 -2.27 17.02
C ALA A 63 -15.90 -1.73 16.28
N GLU A 64 -15.72 -1.28 15.04
CA GLU A 64 -16.77 -0.61 14.24
C GLU A 64 -17.20 -1.44 13.03
N ARG A 65 -16.80 -2.72 12.95
CA ARG A 65 -17.00 -3.57 11.75
C ARG A 65 -18.44 -3.65 11.29
N VAL A 66 -19.39 -3.77 12.20
CA VAL A 66 -20.82 -3.86 11.84
C VAL A 66 -21.26 -2.58 11.16
N GLU A 67 -20.84 -1.43 11.69
CA GLU A 67 -21.18 -0.13 11.13
C GLU A 67 -20.50 0.08 9.78
N ILE A 68 -19.21 -0.24 9.68
CA ILE A 68 -18.45 -0.16 8.43
C ILE A 68 -19.10 -1.04 7.34
N LEU A 69 -19.46 -2.28 7.67
CA LEU A 69 -20.15 -3.19 6.75
C LEU A 69 -21.51 -2.65 6.32
N THR A 70 -22.24 -2.04 7.24
CA THR A 70 -23.55 -1.43 6.97
C THR A 70 -23.40 -0.25 6.01
N GLN A 71 -22.47 0.66 6.28
CA GLN A 71 -22.19 1.80 5.43
C GLN A 71 -21.68 1.36 4.05
N PHE A 72 -20.76 0.39 4.00
CA PHE A 72 -20.26 -0.16 2.75
C PHE A 72 -21.36 -0.78 1.89
N LYS A 73 -22.19 -1.64 2.51
CA LYS A 73 -23.35 -2.23 1.83
C LYS A 73 -24.31 -1.16 1.30
N THR A 74 -24.65 -0.16 2.13
CA THR A 74 -25.55 0.93 1.75
C THR A 74 -24.97 1.73 0.57
N LEU A 75 -23.67 2.04 0.61
CA LEU A 75 -22.99 2.75 -0.46
C LEU A 75 -23.07 1.99 -1.79
N ILE A 76 -22.77 0.68 -1.76
CA ILE A 76 -22.81 -0.17 -2.96
C ILE A 76 -24.25 -0.28 -3.49
N GLN A 77 -25.21 -0.53 -2.63
CA GLN A 77 -26.62 -0.65 -3.03
C GLN A 77 -27.18 0.63 -3.63
N ASN A 78 -26.94 1.77 -2.98
CA ASN A 78 -27.41 3.07 -3.45
C ASN A 78 -26.83 3.40 -4.84
N ASN A 79 -25.53 3.22 -5.02
CA ASN A 79 -24.91 3.54 -6.31
C ASN A 79 -25.29 2.57 -7.43
N LEU A 80 -25.47 1.28 -7.13
CA LEU A 80 -25.87 0.30 -8.13
C LEU A 80 -27.36 0.39 -8.49
N SER A 81 -28.22 0.89 -7.60
CA SER A 81 -29.64 1.05 -7.86
C SER A 81 -30.03 2.38 -8.50
N GLY A 82 -29.13 3.37 -8.47
CA GLY A 82 -29.29 4.69 -9.08
C GLY A 82 -28.47 4.87 -10.36
N ASP A 83 -28.13 6.10 -10.66
CA ASP A 83 -27.25 6.47 -11.79
C ASP A 83 -25.75 6.35 -11.47
N GLY A 84 -25.40 6.01 -10.24
CA GLY A 84 -24.05 5.83 -9.74
C GLY A 84 -23.30 4.69 -10.42
N LYS A 85 -21.98 4.65 -10.20
CA LYS A 85 -21.09 3.61 -10.74
C LYS A 85 -20.18 3.07 -9.64
N VAL A 86 -19.91 1.76 -9.69
CA VAL A 86 -18.95 1.11 -8.80
C VAL A 86 -17.86 0.48 -9.64
N TYR A 87 -16.62 0.87 -9.38
CA TYR A 87 -15.43 0.35 -10.03
C TYR A 87 -14.58 -0.41 -9.02
N LEU A 88 -14.15 -1.61 -9.38
CA LEU A 88 -13.15 -2.40 -8.65
C LEU A 88 -11.88 -2.39 -9.47
N ALA A 89 -10.77 -2.02 -8.88
CA ALA A 89 -9.44 -2.07 -9.48
C ALA A 89 -8.52 -2.92 -8.60
N ASP A 90 -7.86 -3.90 -9.21
CA ASP A 90 -6.88 -4.75 -8.56
C ASP A 90 -6.08 -5.50 -9.62
N ALA A 91 -4.81 -5.79 -9.34
CA ALA A 91 -3.97 -6.60 -10.21
C ALA A 91 -4.37 -8.08 -10.20
N ASP A 92 -4.93 -8.55 -9.08
CA ASP A 92 -5.27 -9.94 -8.81
C ASP A 92 -6.77 -10.12 -8.50
N LEU A 93 -7.64 -9.26 -9.07
CA LEU A 93 -9.08 -9.28 -8.82
C LEU A 93 -9.69 -10.66 -9.11
N SER A 94 -10.24 -11.28 -8.09
CA SER A 94 -10.86 -12.59 -8.17
C SER A 94 -12.38 -12.56 -8.42
N ASP A 95 -12.92 -13.64 -8.93
CA ASP A 95 -14.37 -13.83 -9.04
C ASP A 95 -15.05 -13.76 -7.66
N VAL A 96 -14.35 -14.13 -6.58
CA VAL A 96 -14.88 -14.07 -5.21
C VAL A 96 -15.15 -12.63 -4.77
N ALA A 97 -14.22 -11.70 -5.07
CA ALA A 97 -14.43 -10.28 -4.76
C ALA A 97 -15.58 -9.69 -5.59
N ILE A 98 -15.64 -10.04 -6.88
CA ILE A 98 -16.74 -9.61 -7.77
C ILE A 98 -18.08 -10.12 -7.24
N ASP A 99 -18.17 -11.41 -6.91
CA ASP A 99 -19.39 -12.03 -6.38
C ASP A 99 -19.78 -11.49 -5.01
N TYR A 100 -18.82 -11.13 -4.17
CA TYR A 100 -19.09 -10.45 -2.91
C TYR A 100 -19.79 -9.12 -3.15
N ILE A 101 -19.28 -8.26 -4.03
CA ILE A 101 -19.89 -6.97 -4.36
C ILE A 101 -21.27 -7.15 -5.01
N ARG A 102 -21.43 -8.11 -5.93
CA ARG A 102 -22.72 -8.46 -6.51
C ARG A 102 -23.72 -8.92 -5.47
N GLY A 103 -23.27 -9.72 -4.49
CA GLY A 103 -24.09 -10.21 -3.39
C GLY A 103 -24.59 -9.11 -2.43
N LEU A 104 -23.92 -7.95 -2.39
CA LEU A 104 -24.39 -6.80 -1.62
C LEU A 104 -25.57 -6.11 -2.31
N ALA A 105 -25.68 -6.18 -3.63
CA ALA A 105 -26.82 -5.64 -4.36
C ALA A 105 -28.08 -6.46 -4.06
N SER A 106 -29.24 -5.81 -3.99
CA SER A 106 -30.56 -6.45 -3.79
C SER A 106 -31.21 -6.92 -5.09
N PHE A 107 -30.50 -6.82 -6.21
CA PHE A 107 -30.96 -7.17 -7.56
C PHE A 107 -29.80 -7.74 -8.38
N HIS A 108 -30.09 -8.31 -9.54
CA HIS A 108 -29.04 -8.87 -10.42
C HIS A 108 -28.20 -7.76 -11.05
N VAL A 109 -26.90 -7.87 -10.89
CA VAL A 109 -25.89 -6.98 -11.49
C VAL A 109 -24.98 -7.80 -12.39
N GLU A 110 -24.84 -7.39 -13.66
CA GLU A 110 -23.88 -7.95 -14.58
C GLU A 110 -22.62 -7.06 -14.63
N PRO A 111 -21.47 -7.56 -14.17
CA PRO A 111 -20.24 -6.76 -14.15
C PRO A 111 -19.66 -6.68 -15.57
N PHE A 112 -19.10 -5.52 -15.91
CA PHE A 112 -18.23 -5.38 -17.07
C PHE A 112 -16.78 -5.56 -16.63
N VAL A 113 -16.13 -6.63 -17.07
CA VAL A 113 -14.78 -7.00 -16.66
C VAL A 113 -13.77 -6.63 -17.75
N ILE A 114 -12.74 -5.90 -17.36
CA ILE A 114 -11.59 -5.57 -18.20
C ILE A 114 -10.37 -6.28 -17.65
N VAL A 115 -9.73 -7.13 -18.44
CA VAL A 115 -8.49 -7.81 -18.07
C VAL A 115 -7.35 -7.19 -18.85
N ASN A 116 -6.29 -6.76 -18.15
CA ASN A 116 -5.06 -6.30 -18.78
C ASN A 116 -4.09 -7.46 -18.95
N ASP A 117 -4.03 -8.03 -20.15
CA ASP A 117 -3.13 -9.13 -20.50
C ASP A 117 -1.72 -8.67 -20.93
N TRP A 118 -1.45 -7.38 -20.89
CA TRP A 118 -0.15 -6.87 -21.29
C TRP A 118 0.95 -7.42 -20.37
N LYS A 119 2.02 -7.90 -21.00
CA LYS A 119 3.23 -8.37 -20.31
C LYS A 119 4.44 -7.67 -20.89
N PRO A 120 5.39 -7.21 -20.06
CA PRO A 120 6.61 -6.61 -20.58
C PRO A 120 7.38 -7.62 -21.45
N PRO A 121 8.13 -7.16 -22.46
CA PRO A 121 9.04 -8.00 -23.22
C PRO A 121 10.00 -8.74 -22.30
N LYS A 122 10.48 -9.93 -22.72
CA LYS A 122 11.32 -10.78 -21.86
C LYS A 122 12.54 -10.08 -21.26
N HIS A 123 13.17 -9.15 -22.00
CA HIS A 123 14.34 -8.40 -21.55
C HIS A 123 14.01 -7.30 -20.52
N GLN A 124 12.73 -6.98 -20.33
CA GLN A 124 12.26 -6.02 -19.33
C GLN A 124 11.59 -6.70 -18.13
N ARG A 125 11.60 -8.04 -18.09
CA ARG A 125 10.99 -8.78 -16.99
C ARG A 125 11.96 -8.89 -15.83
N TRP A 126 11.40 -8.79 -14.64
CA TRP A 126 12.12 -9.08 -13.41
C TRP A 126 12.44 -10.56 -13.30
N THR A 127 13.59 -10.89 -12.75
CA THR A 127 13.92 -12.24 -12.31
C THR A 127 13.66 -12.32 -10.80
N ILE A 128 12.81 -13.27 -10.40
CA ILE A 128 12.48 -13.49 -8.99
C ILE A 128 13.31 -14.67 -8.50
N TYR A 129 14.07 -14.47 -7.42
CA TYR A 129 14.79 -15.51 -6.69
C TYR A 129 14.02 -15.81 -5.41
N ASN A 130 13.58 -17.05 -5.26
CA ASN A 130 12.88 -17.50 -4.06
C ASN A 130 13.83 -18.27 -3.14
N TYR A 131 13.90 -17.86 -1.88
CA TYR A 131 14.71 -18.52 -0.84
C TYR A 131 13.76 -19.32 0.04
N GLU A 132 13.83 -20.65 -0.01
CA GLU A 132 12.89 -21.57 0.67
C GLU A 132 13.19 -21.78 2.17
N ASP A 133 14.30 -21.26 2.65
CA ASP A 133 14.70 -21.39 4.05
C ASP A 133 13.80 -20.60 5.01
N LYS A 134 13.56 -21.17 6.19
CA LYS A 134 12.87 -20.45 7.28
C LYS A 134 13.65 -19.26 7.83
N SER A 135 14.97 -19.22 7.59
CA SER A 135 15.85 -18.13 7.98
C SER A 135 16.23 -17.30 6.75
N PRO A 136 16.19 -15.97 6.81
CA PRO A 136 16.63 -15.12 5.70
C PRO A 136 18.16 -15.06 5.55
N ALA A 137 18.91 -15.95 6.19
CA ALA A 137 20.38 -15.92 6.19
C ALA A 137 20.97 -15.98 4.77
N HIS A 138 20.45 -16.84 3.89
CA HIS A 138 20.92 -16.94 2.51
C HIS A 138 20.57 -15.68 1.69
N LEU A 139 19.38 -15.13 1.88
CA LEU A 139 18.97 -13.86 1.27
C LEU A 139 19.88 -12.71 1.73
N VAL A 140 20.20 -12.64 3.01
CA VAL A 140 21.12 -11.61 3.56
C VAL A 140 22.55 -11.81 3.05
N SER A 141 23.01 -13.07 2.91
CA SER A 141 24.33 -13.36 2.31
C SER A 141 24.41 -12.91 0.84
N ASP A 142 23.34 -13.14 0.06
CA ASP A 142 23.25 -12.67 -1.31
C ASP A 142 23.22 -11.14 -1.39
N LEU A 143 22.49 -10.49 -0.49
CA LEU A 143 22.44 -9.04 -0.35
C LEU A 143 23.84 -8.46 -0.09
N VAL A 144 24.58 -9.03 0.88
CA VAL A 144 25.95 -8.60 1.22
C VAL A 144 26.85 -8.74 0.00
N SER A 145 26.85 -9.90 -0.67
CA SER A 145 27.65 -10.14 -1.87
C SER A 145 27.30 -9.17 -3.00
N HIS A 146 26.03 -8.82 -3.16
CA HIS A 146 25.57 -7.84 -4.14
C HIS A 146 26.12 -6.45 -3.86
N ILE A 147 26.10 -6.00 -2.60
CA ILE A 147 26.66 -4.70 -2.18
C ILE A 147 28.19 -4.68 -2.36
N GLU A 148 28.89 -5.78 -2.05
CA GLU A 148 30.35 -5.93 -2.25
C GLU A 148 30.74 -5.75 -3.71
N THR A 149 29.92 -6.21 -4.64
CA THR A 149 30.16 -6.04 -6.09
C THR A 149 29.73 -4.67 -6.64
N GLY A 150 29.30 -3.75 -5.78
CA GLY A 150 28.94 -2.39 -6.15
C GLY A 150 27.46 -2.20 -6.50
N GLY A 151 26.64 -3.22 -6.22
CA GLY A 151 25.19 -3.16 -6.40
C GLY A 151 24.52 -2.13 -5.49
N LYS A 152 23.34 -1.67 -5.90
CA LYS A 152 22.55 -0.63 -5.22
C LYS A 152 21.14 -1.15 -4.89
N PRO A 153 21.00 -2.01 -3.89
CA PRO A 153 19.74 -2.64 -3.58
C PRO A 153 18.71 -1.69 -2.94
N LEU A 154 17.44 -1.99 -3.19
CA LEU A 154 16.32 -1.59 -2.35
C LEU A 154 15.90 -2.81 -1.52
N ILE A 155 15.81 -2.65 -0.21
CA ILE A 155 15.52 -3.73 0.73
C ILE A 155 14.18 -3.45 1.40
N SER A 156 13.23 -4.37 1.26
CA SER A 156 11.92 -4.28 1.91
C SER A 156 11.84 -5.22 3.10
N CYS A 157 11.58 -4.65 4.28
CA CYS A 157 11.45 -5.39 5.53
C CYS A 157 9.99 -5.38 5.99
N SER A 158 9.48 -6.52 6.45
CA SER A 158 8.14 -6.62 7.03
C SER A 158 8.03 -6.04 8.45
N ALA A 159 9.13 -5.65 9.08
CA ALA A 159 9.18 -5.14 10.45
C ALA A 159 10.22 -4.02 10.60
N GLN A 160 9.93 -3.11 11.55
CA GLN A 160 10.78 -1.97 11.87
C GLN A 160 11.57 -2.18 13.16
N LYS A 161 10.91 -2.69 14.22
CA LYS A 161 11.40 -2.63 15.61
C LYS A 161 12.58 -3.58 15.87
N LEU A 162 13.44 -3.20 16.83
CA LEU A 162 14.59 -3.97 17.32
C LEU A 162 14.25 -5.41 17.81
N LYS A 163 13.00 -5.68 18.16
CA LYS A 163 12.54 -7.03 18.50
C LYS A 163 12.59 -8.01 17.32
N SER A 164 12.50 -7.50 16.10
CA SER A 164 12.67 -8.29 14.88
C SER A 164 14.14 -8.35 14.51
N LYS A 165 14.72 -9.54 14.51
CA LYS A 165 16.14 -9.74 14.13
C LYS A 165 16.51 -9.10 12.79
N TRP A 166 15.56 -9.03 11.86
CA TRP A 166 15.73 -8.52 10.50
C TRP A 166 14.81 -7.33 10.21
N GLY A 167 14.45 -6.56 11.24
CA GLY A 167 13.75 -5.29 11.08
C GLY A 167 14.70 -4.22 10.53
N THR A 168 14.14 -3.11 10.03
CA THR A 168 14.90 -2.03 9.39
C THR A 168 16.03 -1.51 10.26
N GLN A 169 15.81 -1.32 11.57
CA GLN A 169 16.81 -0.81 12.51
C GLN A 169 18.00 -1.77 12.70
N ASN A 170 17.74 -3.09 12.87
CA ASN A 170 18.80 -4.06 13.05
C ASN A 170 19.56 -4.30 11.76
N LEU A 171 18.86 -4.28 10.61
CA LEU A 171 19.50 -4.46 9.32
C LEU A 171 20.35 -3.25 8.95
N GLU A 172 19.90 -2.04 9.22
CA GLU A 172 20.70 -0.81 9.07
C GLU A 172 21.99 -0.92 9.87
N SER A 173 21.89 -1.16 11.18
CA SER A 173 23.07 -1.29 12.05
C SER A 173 24.03 -2.40 11.60
N TYR A 174 23.52 -3.52 11.11
CA TYR A 174 24.34 -4.60 10.55
C TYR A 174 25.06 -4.16 9.29
N LEU A 175 24.37 -3.51 8.36
CA LEU A 175 24.97 -3.08 7.09
C LEU A 175 25.94 -1.90 7.28
N GLU A 176 25.70 -0.99 8.20
CA GLU A 176 26.64 0.09 8.57
C GLU A 176 27.97 -0.49 9.12
N GLN A 177 27.91 -1.55 9.92
CA GLN A 177 29.10 -2.21 10.42
C GLN A 177 29.89 -2.94 9.31
N GLN A 178 29.19 -3.53 8.34
CA GLN A 178 29.82 -4.23 7.23
C GLN A 178 30.36 -3.25 6.16
N PHE A 179 29.68 -2.13 5.96
CA PHE A 179 29.94 -1.17 4.88
C PHE A 179 29.97 0.27 5.41
N PRO A 180 30.97 0.63 6.24
CA PRO A 180 31.02 1.95 6.89
C PRO A 180 31.17 3.12 5.90
N ASP A 181 31.62 2.86 4.67
CA ASP A 181 31.78 3.87 3.63
C ASP A 181 30.54 4.06 2.75
N LYS A 182 29.49 3.26 2.97
CA LYS A 182 28.25 3.32 2.18
C LYS A 182 27.23 4.22 2.86
N ARG A 183 26.52 4.99 2.04
CA ARG A 183 25.38 5.80 2.49
C ARG A 183 24.12 4.97 2.47
N ILE A 184 23.55 4.74 3.63
CA ILE A 184 22.36 3.93 3.83
C ILE A 184 21.17 4.88 4.13
N LEU A 185 20.04 4.68 3.47
CA LEU A 185 18.79 5.40 3.77
C LEU A 185 17.80 4.42 4.38
N ARG A 186 17.48 4.61 5.65
CA ARG A 186 16.38 3.88 6.30
C ARG A 186 15.08 4.69 6.19
N ILE A 187 14.02 4.03 5.74
CA ILE A 187 12.70 4.62 5.54
C ILE A 187 11.67 3.78 6.30
N ASP A 188 11.28 4.27 7.45
CA ASP A 188 10.25 3.66 8.28
C ASP A 188 9.44 4.75 9.02
N SER A 189 8.42 4.37 9.80
CA SER A 189 7.53 5.34 10.46
C SER A 189 8.26 6.28 11.41
N GLU A 190 9.39 5.87 11.96
CA GLU A 190 10.21 6.67 12.85
C GLU A 190 11.01 7.72 12.07
N THR A 191 11.75 7.28 11.04
CA THR A 191 12.63 8.15 10.25
C THR A 191 11.87 9.16 9.38
N VAL A 192 10.70 8.79 8.85
CA VAL A 192 9.89 9.73 8.06
C VAL A 192 9.18 10.78 8.91
N SER A 193 9.13 10.58 10.22
CA SER A 193 8.51 11.51 11.19
C SER A 193 9.54 12.36 11.92
N ASP A 194 10.83 12.04 11.81
CA ASP A 194 11.92 12.76 12.49
C ASP A 194 12.45 13.88 11.60
N PRO A 195 12.24 15.16 11.96
CA PRO A 195 12.71 16.31 11.17
C PRO A 195 14.22 16.37 10.96
N ASP A 196 15.00 15.75 11.84
CA ASP A 196 16.47 15.74 11.77
C ASP A 196 17.01 14.58 10.93
N HIS A 197 16.14 13.66 10.52
CA HIS A 197 16.55 12.50 9.74
C HIS A 197 16.43 12.75 8.21
N PRO A 198 17.40 12.28 7.38
CA PRO A 198 17.36 12.46 5.93
C PRO A 198 16.11 11.92 5.24
N ALA A 199 15.42 10.95 5.83
CA ALA A 199 14.17 10.39 5.33
C ALA A 199 12.92 11.22 5.70
N TYR A 200 13.06 12.33 6.42
CA TYR A 200 11.93 13.18 6.77
C TYR A 200 11.19 13.65 5.52
N GLY A 201 9.91 13.32 5.41
CA GLY A 201 9.07 13.71 4.28
C GLY A 201 9.49 13.13 2.92
N CYS A 202 10.40 12.14 2.89
CA CYS A 202 10.99 11.62 1.65
C CYS A 202 9.99 10.92 0.72
N ILE A 203 8.86 10.43 1.22
CA ILE A 203 7.90 9.62 0.43
C ILE A 203 7.39 10.40 -0.80
N ALA A 204 7.19 11.71 -0.68
CA ALA A 204 6.77 12.56 -1.80
C ALA A 204 7.88 12.83 -2.84
N HIS A 205 9.14 12.51 -2.51
CA HIS A 205 10.33 12.86 -3.30
C HIS A 205 11.31 11.69 -3.44
N LEU A 206 10.84 10.45 -3.33
CA LEU A 206 11.71 9.24 -3.32
C LEU A 206 12.62 9.17 -4.54
N ASN A 207 12.12 9.48 -5.72
CA ASN A 207 12.89 9.43 -6.96
C ASN A 207 14.06 10.45 -7.01
N GLU A 208 14.00 11.50 -6.20
CA GLU A 208 15.06 12.51 -6.08
C GLU A 208 16.07 12.16 -4.98
N ILE A 209 15.62 11.49 -3.93
CA ILE A 209 16.41 11.19 -2.73
C ILE A 209 17.18 9.88 -2.89
N LEU A 210 16.52 8.82 -3.35
CA LEU A 210 17.13 7.50 -3.50
C LEU A 210 18.46 7.51 -4.30
N PRO A 211 18.62 8.25 -5.40
CA PRO A 211 19.90 8.30 -6.12
C PRO A 211 21.09 8.81 -5.31
N GLN A 212 20.86 9.50 -4.20
CA GLN A 212 21.91 10.05 -3.35
C GLN A 212 22.53 9.04 -2.39
N TYR A 213 21.93 7.84 -2.26
CA TYR A 213 22.37 6.79 -1.32
C TYR A 213 22.86 5.55 -2.07
N ASP A 214 23.68 4.76 -1.44
CA ASP A 214 24.20 3.51 -2.01
C ASP A 214 23.21 2.36 -1.84
N LEU A 215 22.43 2.34 -0.77
CA LEU A 215 21.35 1.41 -0.55
C LEU A 215 20.21 2.04 0.25
N ALA A 216 19.00 1.49 0.13
CA ALA A 216 17.85 1.91 0.90
C ALA A 216 17.16 0.72 1.55
N ILE A 217 16.73 0.90 2.80
CA ILE A 217 16.00 -0.09 3.61
C ILE A 217 14.64 0.52 3.93
N ALA A 218 13.58 -0.16 3.54
CA ALA A 218 12.22 0.30 3.75
C ALA A 218 11.42 -0.68 4.62
N SER A 219 10.58 -0.14 5.50
CA SER A 219 9.49 -0.89 6.12
C SER A 219 8.21 -0.73 5.29
N PRO A 220 7.08 -1.35 5.68
CA PRO A 220 5.79 -1.08 5.05
C PRO A 220 5.33 0.40 5.06
N SER A 221 6.15 1.32 5.58
CA SER A 221 5.92 2.77 5.43
C SER A 221 6.04 3.27 3.99
N ILE A 222 6.69 2.51 3.12
CA ILE A 222 6.57 2.63 1.65
C ILE A 222 5.53 1.58 1.22
N GLU A 223 4.28 1.99 1.18
CA GLU A 223 3.15 1.12 0.84
C GLU A 223 2.74 1.27 -0.63
N THR A 224 1.66 0.57 -0.99
CA THR A 224 1.01 0.68 -2.29
C THR A 224 0.75 2.14 -2.67
N GLY A 225 0.93 2.46 -3.95
CA GLY A 225 0.78 3.83 -4.47
C GLY A 225 2.05 4.66 -4.52
N VAL A 226 3.20 4.12 -4.08
CA VAL A 226 4.50 4.76 -4.24
C VAL A 226 5.21 4.18 -5.46
N SER A 227 5.45 5.02 -6.48
CA SER A 227 6.21 4.64 -7.67
C SER A 227 7.68 5.02 -7.53
N ILE A 228 8.56 4.04 -7.67
CA ILE A 228 10.00 4.24 -7.72
C ILE A 228 10.46 4.07 -9.17
N GLU A 229 10.73 5.19 -9.84
CA GLU A 229 11.06 5.27 -11.28
C GLU A 229 12.53 5.57 -11.54
N CYS A 230 13.32 5.82 -10.49
CA CYS A 230 14.74 6.10 -10.67
C CYS A 230 15.50 4.82 -11.09
N GLU A 231 16.31 4.91 -12.16
CA GLU A 231 17.11 3.82 -12.73
C GLU A 231 18.24 3.30 -11.79
N ARG A 232 18.17 3.66 -10.52
CA ARG A 232 19.23 3.40 -9.57
C ARG A 232 19.23 1.98 -9.01
N THR A 233 18.04 1.45 -8.76
CA THR A 233 17.88 0.15 -8.09
C THR A 233 18.05 -0.97 -9.10
N ASP A 234 19.07 -1.77 -8.91
CA ASP A 234 19.40 -2.91 -9.78
C ASP A 234 18.85 -4.23 -9.23
N LYS A 235 18.50 -4.28 -7.95
CA LYS A 235 17.91 -5.46 -7.30
C LYS A 235 17.06 -5.07 -6.10
N CYS A 236 15.90 -5.74 -5.94
CA CYS A 236 15.05 -5.61 -4.75
C CYS A 236 15.15 -6.88 -3.90
N TYR A 237 15.25 -6.70 -2.59
CA TYR A 237 15.35 -7.76 -1.58
C TYR A 237 14.19 -7.68 -0.59
#